data_3d98dd1f2adc8de007e571c5ced0827d
#
_entry.id   3d98dd1f2adc8de007e571c5ced0827d
#
_cell.length_a   1.000
_cell.length_b   1.000
_cell.length_c   1.000
_cell.angle_alpha   90.00
_cell.angle_beta   90.00
_cell.angle_gamma   90.00
#
_symmetry.space_group_name_H-M   'P 1'
#
loop_
_entity.id
_entity.type
_entity.pdbx_description
1 polymer ?
#
loop_
_entity_poly.entity_id
_entity_poly.type
_entity_poly.pdbx_seq_one_letter_code
_entity_poly.pdbx_strand_id
1 'polypeptide(L)'
;MEYKVILIQGAMNIEIEYLINQLKEKEKIAIAEYEFYKGTISNKTIIISKTLIGTINATIATSIGISRFKPDVIINQGIAGAHKKDIHIGDIVIGEKCCNINSYSMPTKSENEGTNPFEWKPDKRAKQVQNADDNLLKCVKEKLFLNYKRKVFIGTLGSGDVFNREIDRINWINNTFGNLCEDMESIGVYTTCNKYKIPCIGIRIISN
;
A
#
# COMPACT_ATOMS: atom_id res chain seq x y z
N MET A 1 -20.81 8.55 4.98
CA MET A 1 -20.91 7.11 5.38
C MET A 1 -20.21 6.95 6.71
N GLU A 2 -20.79 6.19 7.62
CA GLU A 2 -20.16 5.89 8.91
C GLU A 2 -19.62 4.45 8.86
N TYR A 3 -18.29 4.29 8.87
CA TYR A 3 -17.63 3.00 8.95
C TYR A 3 -17.64 2.51 10.41
N LYS A 4 -18.06 1.27 10.64
CA LYS A 4 -18.14 0.63 11.95
C LYS A 4 -16.99 -0.33 12.22
N VAL A 5 -16.58 -1.09 11.19
CA VAL A 5 -15.48 -2.06 11.23
C VAL A 5 -14.39 -1.60 10.27
N ILE A 6 -13.23 -1.29 10.81
CA ILE A 6 -12.09 -0.76 10.05
C ILE A 6 -10.92 -1.75 10.13
N LEU A 7 -10.43 -2.22 9.00
CA LEU A 7 -9.20 -3.01 8.94
C LEU A 7 -8.03 -2.09 8.59
N ILE A 8 -7.04 -2.05 9.48
CA ILE A 8 -5.78 -1.31 9.26
C ILE A 8 -4.66 -2.33 9.08
N GLN A 9 -3.86 -2.16 8.04
CA GLN A 9 -2.82 -3.11 7.67
C GLN A 9 -1.45 -2.43 7.63
N GLY A 10 -0.43 -3.15 8.10
CA GLY A 10 0.97 -2.84 7.93
C GLY A 10 1.79 -4.13 7.82
N ALA A 11 2.92 -4.09 7.14
CA ALA A 11 3.73 -5.28 6.86
C ALA A 11 4.57 -5.72 8.07
N MET A 12 5.05 -4.76 8.84
CA MET A 12 6.01 -4.96 9.92
C MET A 12 5.49 -4.52 11.28
N ASN A 13 6.07 -5.06 12.35
CA ASN A 13 5.70 -4.68 13.72
C ASN A 13 5.81 -3.18 13.94
N ILE A 14 6.89 -2.56 13.48
CA ILE A 14 7.13 -1.12 13.64
C ILE A 14 6.02 -0.25 13.03
N GLU A 15 5.33 -0.75 12.03
CA GLU A 15 4.25 -0.03 11.36
C GLU A 15 2.93 -0.11 12.11
N ILE A 16 2.72 -1.17 12.91
CA ILE A 16 1.42 -1.46 13.55
C ILE A 16 1.43 -1.41 15.07
N GLU A 17 2.60 -1.51 15.72
CA GLU A 17 2.71 -1.64 17.18
C GLU A 17 2.07 -0.46 17.93
N TYR A 18 2.29 0.76 17.47
CA TYR A 18 1.67 1.93 18.09
C TYR A 18 0.14 1.84 18.06
N LEU A 19 -0.45 1.44 16.92
CA LEU A 19 -1.90 1.30 16.78
C LEU A 19 -2.45 0.16 17.64
N ILE A 20 -1.74 -0.97 17.71
CA ILE A 20 -2.11 -2.10 18.57
C ILE A 20 -2.19 -1.66 20.04
N ASN A 21 -1.27 -0.79 20.47
CA ASN A 21 -1.23 -0.29 21.84
C ASN A 21 -2.36 0.70 22.16
N GLN A 22 -3.01 1.28 21.15
CA GLN A 22 -4.20 2.14 21.32
C GLN A 22 -5.52 1.35 21.41
N LEU A 23 -5.51 0.04 21.09
CA LEU A 23 -6.73 -0.77 21.15
C LEU A 23 -7.18 -1.00 22.60
N LYS A 24 -8.45 -0.74 22.87
CA LYS A 24 -9.15 -1.20 24.07
C LYS A 24 -9.74 -2.58 23.80
N GLU A 25 -9.86 -3.39 24.86
CA GLU A 25 -10.43 -4.76 24.80
C GLU A 25 -9.73 -5.63 23.72
N LYS A 26 -8.41 -5.56 23.70
CA LYS A 26 -7.58 -6.15 22.67
C LYS A 26 -7.58 -7.67 22.71
N GLU A 27 -7.90 -8.29 21.57
CA GLU A 27 -7.80 -9.72 21.30
C GLU A 27 -6.79 -9.98 20.16
N LYS A 28 -5.85 -10.90 20.36
CA LYS A 28 -4.95 -11.39 19.30
C LYS A 28 -5.54 -12.65 18.67
N ILE A 29 -5.68 -12.64 17.34
CA ILE A 29 -6.23 -13.73 16.54
C ILE A 29 -5.17 -14.11 15.51
N ALA A 30 -4.71 -15.37 15.53
CA ALA A 30 -3.80 -15.91 14.53
C ALA A 30 -4.59 -16.77 13.54
N ILE A 31 -4.37 -16.59 12.25
CA ILE A 31 -4.94 -17.39 11.17
C ILE A 31 -3.79 -17.76 10.22
N ALA A 32 -3.41 -19.02 10.17
CA ALA A 32 -2.14 -19.47 9.62
C ALA A 32 -0.97 -18.69 10.27
N GLU A 33 -0.09 -18.10 9.51
CA GLU A 33 1.02 -17.26 10.02
C GLU A 33 0.69 -15.77 10.10
N TYR A 34 -0.56 -15.37 9.80
CA TYR A 34 -0.98 -13.99 9.86
C TYR A 34 -1.59 -13.61 11.21
N GLU A 35 -1.17 -12.48 11.75
CA GLU A 35 -1.62 -11.95 13.03
C GLU A 35 -2.62 -10.81 12.83
N PHE A 36 -3.75 -10.91 13.54
CA PHE A 36 -4.77 -9.88 13.61
C PHE A 36 -5.00 -9.48 15.06
N TYR A 37 -5.16 -8.21 15.30
CA TYR A 37 -5.47 -7.65 16.62
C TYR A 37 -6.80 -6.93 16.51
N LYS A 38 -7.82 -7.45 17.20
CA LYS A 38 -9.17 -6.86 17.25
C LYS A 38 -9.35 -6.11 18.55
N GLY A 39 -9.98 -4.94 18.49
CA GLY A 39 -10.31 -4.13 19.65
C GLY A 39 -11.17 -2.94 19.26
N THR A 40 -11.24 -1.95 20.14
CA THR A 40 -12.05 -0.75 19.91
C THR A 40 -11.22 0.53 20.03
N ILE A 41 -11.48 1.50 19.15
CA ILE A 41 -11.02 2.89 19.25
C ILE A 41 -12.20 3.79 18.91
N SER A 42 -12.53 4.76 19.79
CA SER A 42 -13.62 5.73 19.58
C SER A 42 -14.96 5.09 19.16
N ASN A 43 -15.34 4.01 19.84
CA ASN A 43 -16.56 3.23 19.61
C ASN A 43 -16.65 2.55 18.23
N LYS A 44 -15.52 2.38 17.54
CA LYS A 44 -15.42 1.62 16.29
C LYS A 44 -14.66 0.32 16.52
N THR A 45 -15.06 -0.72 15.86
CA THR A 45 -14.30 -1.97 15.83
C THR A 45 -13.10 -1.79 14.90
N ILE A 46 -11.90 -1.92 15.47
CA ILE A 46 -10.65 -1.83 14.71
C ILE A 46 -10.01 -3.21 14.67
N ILE A 47 -9.65 -3.62 13.48
CA ILE A 47 -8.83 -4.81 13.23
C ILE A 47 -7.48 -4.30 12.72
N ILE A 48 -6.41 -4.68 13.36
CA ILE A 48 -5.05 -4.38 12.88
C ILE A 48 -4.43 -5.68 12.39
N SER A 49 -3.93 -5.69 11.16
CA SER A 49 -3.33 -6.86 10.53
C SER A 49 -1.85 -6.63 10.27
N LYS A 50 -1.03 -7.60 10.69
CA LYS A 50 0.34 -7.74 10.21
C LYS A 50 0.31 -8.55 8.92
N THR A 51 0.56 -7.88 7.80
CA THR A 51 0.46 -8.54 6.48
C THR A 51 1.69 -9.36 6.11
N LEU A 52 2.83 -9.14 6.76
CA LEU A 52 4.16 -9.52 6.30
C LEU A 52 4.56 -8.79 5.02
N ILE A 53 5.84 -8.84 4.66
CA ILE A 53 6.39 -8.12 3.50
C ILE A 53 6.01 -8.84 2.20
N GLY A 54 5.69 -8.05 1.18
CA GLY A 54 5.50 -8.49 -0.19
C GLY A 54 4.04 -8.59 -0.65
N THR A 55 3.86 -8.47 -1.95
CA THR A 55 2.54 -8.39 -2.60
C THR A 55 1.68 -9.62 -2.36
N ILE A 56 2.28 -10.82 -2.37
CA ILE A 56 1.56 -12.08 -2.12
C ILE A 56 1.05 -12.13 -0.69
N ASN A 57 1.91 -11.86 0.29
CA ASN A 57 1.53 -11.84 1.69
C ASN A 57 0.43 -10.83 1.99
N ALA A 58 0.57 -9.61 1.47
CA ALA A 58 -0.44 -8.57 1.61
C ALA A 58 -1.79 -8.99 0.99
N THR A 59 -1.79 -9.65 -0.18
CA THR A 59 -2.99 -10.18 -0.83
C THR A 59 -3.69 -11.23 0.04
N ILE A 60 -2.93 -12.19 0.57
CA ILE A 60 -3.47 -13.28 1.40
C ILE A 60 -4.04 -12.70 2.71
N ALA A 61 -3.25 -11.89 3.43
CA ALA A 61 -3.69 -11.26 4.68
C ALA A 61 -4.95 -10.40 4.50
N THR A 62 -5.04 -9.64 3.39
CA THR A 62 -6.22 -8.85 3.07
C THR A 62 -7.44 -9.72 2.81
N SER A 63 -7.28 -10.81 2.04
CA SER A 63 -8.36 -11.76 1.74
C SER A 63 -8.88 -12.45 3.01
N ILE A 64 -7.98 -12.87 3.89
CA ILE A 64 -8.33 -13.43 5.21
C ILE A 64 -9.08 -12.39 6.04
N GLY A 65 -8.54 -11.16 6.13
CA GLY A 65 -9.13 -10.07 6.90
C GLY A 65 -10.55 -9.74 6.43
N ILE A 66 -10.78 -9.67 5.12
CA ILE A 66 -12.10 -9.46 4.53
C ILE A 66 -13.05 -10.60 4.88
N SER A 67 -12.65 -11.84 4.66
CA SER A 67 -13.49 -13.02 4.88
C SER A 67 -13.86 -13.19 6.35
N ARG A 68 -12.92 -12.96 7.25
CA ARG A 68 -13.08 -13.23 8.69
C ARG A 68 -13.81 -12.10 9.42
N PHE A 69 -13.51 -10.83 9.09
CA PHE A 69 -13.96 -9.69 9.88
C PHE A 69 -14.96 -8.80 9.15
N LYS A 70 -15.14 -8.98 7.85
CA LYS A 70 -16.09 -8.23 6.99
C LYS A 70 -15.98 -6.71 7.21
N PRO A 71 -14.78 -6.12 7.04
CA PRO A 71 -14.58 -4.71 7.26
C PRO A 71 -15.36 -3.85 6.28
N ASP A 72 -15.84 -2.69 6.75
CA ASP A 72 -16.47 -1.69 5.91
C ASP A 72 -15.45 -0.93 5.05
N VAL A 73 -14.20 -0.90 5.50
CA VAL A 73 -13.10 -0.13 4.89
C VAL A 73 -11.75 -0.71 5.27
N ILE A 74 -10.78 -0.57 4.37
CA ILE A 74 -9.39 -1.00 4.61
C ILE A 74 -8.43 0.19 4.44
N ILE A 75 -7.58 0.40 5.43
CA ILE A 75 -6.48 1.38 5.39
C ILE A 75 -5.16 0.61 5.37
N ASN A 76 -4.44 0.71 4.27
CA ASN A 76 -3.10 0.14 4.16
C ASN A 76 -2.07 1.24 4.44
N GLN A 77 -1.42 1.16 5.59
CA GLN A 77 -0.41 2.14 6.00
C GLN A 77 0.97 1.49 6.16
N GLY A 78 2.03 2.27 6.01
CA GLY A 78 3.38 1.78 6.17
C GLY A 78 4.42 2.77 5.68
N ILE A 79 5.66 2.32 5.58
CA ILE A 79 6.77 3.11 5.06
C ILE A 79 6.97 2.88 3.55
N ALA A 80 7.67 3.82 2.89
CA ALA A 80 8.00 3.72 1.47
C ALA A 80 9.29 4.48 1.13
N GLY A 81 9.94 4.10 0.03
CA GLY A 81 11.04 4.83 -0.59
C GLY A 81 10.52 5.92 -1.53
N ALA A 82 11.11 7.13 -1.47
CA ALA A 82 10.75 8.23 -2.35
C ALA A 82 11.26 8.00 -3.79
N HIS A 83 10.45 8.33 -4.79
CA HIS A 83 10.83 8.32 -6.20
C HIS A 83 10.93 9.72 -6.81
N LYS A 84 10.76 10.77 -6.01
CA LYS A 84 10.92 12.17 -6.42
C LYS A 84 11.83 12.94 -5.47
N LYS A 85 12.66 13.82 -6.02
CA LYS A 85 13.67 14.60 -5.28
C LYS A 85 13.07 15.60 -4.29
N ASP A 86 11.84 16.02 -4.48
CA ASP A 86 11.12 16.97 -3.63
C ASP A 86 10.32 16.33 -2.50
N ILE A 87 10.34 15.01 -2.41
CA ILE A 87 9.72 14.22 -1.35
C ILE A 87 10.81 13.71 -0.39
N HIS A 88 10.67 14.01 0.89
CA HIS A 88 11.71 13.79 1.89
C HIS A 88 11.25 12.88 3.02
N ILE A 89 12.22 12.33 3.75
CA ILE A 89 11.95 11.47 4.92
C ILE A 89 10.98 12.16 5.88
N GLY A 90 9.93 11.44 6.25
CA GLY A 90 8.85 11.90 7.11
C GLY A 90 7.71 12.61 6.38
N ASP A 91 7.81 12.88 5.06
CA ASP A 91 6.65 13.31 4.29
C ASP A 91 5.66 12.16 4.10
N ILE A 92 4.40 12.49 3.85
CA ILE A 92 3.34 11.50 3.61
C ILE A 92 2.93 11.50 2.14
N VAL A 93 2.76 10.32 1.58
CA VAL A 93 2.10 10.11 0.28
C VAL A 93 0.77 9.40 0.51
N ILE A 94 -0.32 10.02 0.10
CA ILE A 94 -1.66 9.44 0.02
C ILE A 94 -1.83 8.83 -1.36
N GLY A 95 -2.07 7.53 -1.42
CA GLY A 95 -2.24 6.79 -2.67
C GLY A 95 -3.64 6.96 -3.26
N GLU A 96 -3.85 7.96 -4.11
CA GLU A 96 -5.07 8.02 -4.94
C GLU A 96 -5.13 6.86 -5.92
N LYS A 97 -3.95 6.38 -6.34
CA LYS A 97 -3.76 5.22 -7.21
C LYS A 97 -2.61 4.37 -6.71
N CYS A 98 -2.64 3.11 -7.07
CA CYS A 98 -1.52 2.19 -6.89
C CYS A 98 -1.24 1.47 -8.21
N CYS A 99 0.02 1.43 -8.64
CA CYS A 99 0.42 0.72 -9.85
C CYS A 99 1.39 -0.43 -9.54
N ASN A 100 1.24 -1.53 -10.30
CA ASN A 100 2.19 -2.65 -10.26
C ASN A 100 3.43 -2.29 -11.06
N ILE A 101 4.54 -1.98 -10.36
CA ILE A 101 5.81 -1.60 -10.99
C ILE A 101 6.67 -2.81 -11.41
N ASN A 102 6.19 -4.04 -11.21
CA ASN A 102 6.89 -5.28 -11.57
C ASN A 102 6.21 -6.07 -12.70
N SER A 103 5.15 -5.53 -13.30
CA SER A 103 4.46 -6.18 -14.41
C SER A 103 4.91 -5.61 -15.74
N TYR A 104 5.84 -6.30 -16.38
CA TYR A 104 6.49 -5.88 -17.63
C TYR A 104 6.31 -6.89 -18.74
N SER A 105 6.43 -6.39 -19.96
CA SER A 105 6.71 -7.16 -21.17
C SER A 105 8.13 -6.81 -21.64
N MET A 106 8.93 -7.82 -21.86
CA MET A 106 10.29 -7.70 -22.37
C MET A 106 10.28 -7.77 -23.91
N PRO A 107 11.19 -7.05 -24.60
CA PRO A 107 11.36 -7.21 -26.05
C PRO A 107 11.91 -8.62 -26.35
N THR A 108 11.56 -9.14 -27.52
CA THR A 108 12.20 -10.36 -28.02
C THR A 108 13.65 -10.06 -28.39
N LYS A 109 14.56 -10.90 -27.92
CA LYS A 109 15.99 -10.82 -28.21
C LYS A 109 16.53 -12.21 -28.56
N SER A 110 17.62 -12.23 -29.32
CA SER A 110 18.34 -13.45 -29.63
C SER A 110 19.22 -13.87 -28.45
N GLU A 111 19.71 -15.10 -28.49
CA GLU A 111 20.68 -15.60 -27.52
C GLU A 111 21.93 -14.71 -27.51
N ASN A 112 22.46 -14.42 -26.32
CA ASN A 112 23.66 -13.58 -26.09
C ASN A 112 23.48 -12.07 -26.36
N GLU A 113 22.29 -11.55 -26.72
CA GLU A 113 22.04 -10.10 -26.81
C GLU A 113 21.95 -9.39 -25.47
N GLY A 114 21.82 -10.15 -24.39
CA GLY A 114 21.73 -9.64 -23.04
C GLY A 114 20.39 -9.02 -22.68
N THR A 115 20.23 -8.67 -21.42
CA THR A 115 19.01 -8.06 -20.88
C THR A 115 19.25 -6.59 -20.58
N ASN A 116 18.36 -5.74 -21.06
CA ASN A 116 18.32 -4.32 -20.70
C ASN A 116 16.96 -3.95 -20.09
N PRO A 117 16.84 -3.80 -18.75
CA PRO A 117 15.60 -3.47 -18.09
C PRO A 117 14.98 -2.13 -18.51
N PHE A 118 15.75 -1.20 -19.06
CA PHE A 118 15.26 0.09 -19.55
C PHE A 118 14.45 -0.02 -20.86
N GLU A 119 14.55 -1.15 -21.56
CA GLU A 119 13.75 -1.44 -22.75
C GLU A 119 12.41 -2.09 -22.42
N TRP A 120 12.20 -2.50 -21.16
CA TRP A 120 10.96 -3.15 -20.74
C TRP A 120 9.81 -2.14 -20.76
N LYS A 121 8.60 -2.65 -21.02
CA LYS A 121 7.39 -1.81 -21.05
C LYS A 121 6.34 -2.38 -20.11
N PRO A 122 5.50 -1.53 -19.51
CA PRO A 122 4.36 -2.03 -18.73
C PRO A 122 3.51 -3.01 -19.55
N ASP A 123 3.17 -4.16 -18.96
CA ASP A 123 2.36 -5.17 -19.65
C ASP A 123 0.91 -4.68 -19.79
N LYS A 124 0.51 -4.37 -21.01
CA LYS A 124 -0.84 -3.86 -21.30
C LYS A 124 -1.96 -4.87 -21.09
N ARG A 125 -1.64 -6.17 -20.96
CA ARG A 125 -2.62 -7.25 -20.74
C ARG A 125 -3.10 -7.30 -19.29
N ALA A 126 -2.32 -6.79 -18.35
CA ALA A 126 -2.67 -6.74 -16.95
C ALA A 126 -3.25 -5.37 -16.57
N LYS A 127 -4.21 -5.34 -15.65
CA LYS A 127 -4.68 -4.09 -15.06
C LYS A 127 -3.60 -3.56 -14.12
N GLN A 128 -2.75 -2.68 -14.64
CA GLN A 128 -1.59 -2.14 -13.93
C GLN A 128 -1.95 -1.23 -12.78
N VAL A 129 -3.06 -0.49 -12.88
CA VAL A 129 -3.44 0.57 -11.95
C VAL A 129 -4.73 0.22 -11.23
N GLN A 130 -4.73 0.40 -9.91
CA GLN A 130 -5.88 0.29 -9.01
C GLN A 130 -6.13 1.67 -8.38
N ASN A 131 -7.39 2.03 -8.19
CA ASN A 131 -7.77 3.30 -7.58
C ASN A 131 -8.13 3.11 -6.11
N ALA A 132 -7.86 4.13 -5.29
CA ALA A 132 -8.45 4.25 -3.97
C ALA A 132 -9.95 4.58 -4.07
N ASP A 133 -10.63 4.53 -2.93
CA ASP A 133 -12.00 5.04 -2.81
C ASP A 133 -11.99 6.57 -2.72
N ASP A 134 -12.79 7.25 -3.53
CA ASP A 134 -12.80 8.72 -3.63
C ASP A 134 -13.26 9.39 -2.33
N ASN A 135 -14.21 8.79 -1.58
CA ASN A 135 -14.69 9.34 -0.32
C ASN A 135 -13.63 9.22 0.78
N LEU A 136 -12.89 8.08 0.80
CA LEU A 136 -11.75 7.92 1.70
C LEU A 136 -10.64 8.90 1.37
N LEU A 137 -10.31 9.05 0.09
CA LEU A 137 -9.28 9.99 -0.36
C LEU A 137 -9.61 11.41 0.13
N LYS A 138 -10.84 11.87 -0.06
CA LYS A 138 -11.30 13.18 0.42
C LYS A 138 -11.17 13.30 1.94
N CYS A 139 -11.66 12.32 2.70
CA CYS A 139 -11.61 12.33 4.15
C CYS A 139 -10.19 12.36 4.70
N VAL A 140 -9.30 11.48 4.19
CA VAL A 140 -7.90 11.39 4.62
C VAL A 140 -7.13 12.65 4.26
N LYS A 141 -7.34 13.18 3.05
CA LYS A 141 -6.77 14.45 2.61
C LYS A 141 -7.09 15.57 3.59
N GLU A 142 -8.37 15.83 3.85
CA GLU A 142 -8.81 16.88 4.77
C GLU A 142 -8.17 16.76 6.15
N LYS A 143 -8.11 15.55 6.71
CA LYS A 143 -7.56 15.32 8.04
C LYS A 143 -6.04 15.47 8.12
N LEU A 144 -5.31 14.96 7.13
CA LEU A 144 -3.85 15.05 7.11
C LEU A 144 -3.36 16.45 6.82
N PHE A 145 -3.94 17.16 5.87
CA PHE A 145 -3.55 18.54 5.56
C PHE A 145 -3.76 19.50 6.74
N LEU A 146 -4.75 19.23 7.60
CA LEU A 146 -5.00 20.07 8.79
C LEU A 146 -4.09 19.75 9.98
N ASN A 147 -3.64 18.50 10.12
CA ASN A 147 -3.05 18.03 11.38
C ASN A 147 -1.59 17.57 11.26
N TYR A 148 -1.07 17.40 10.04
CA TYR A 148 0.30 16.92 9.84
C TYR A 148 1.26 18.09 9.60
N LYS A 149 2.42 18.07 10.28
CA LYS A 149 3.36 19.20 10.26
C LYS A 149 4.32 19.21 9.08
N ARG A 150 4.46 18.08 8.37
CA ARG A 150 5.31 17.93 7.18
C ARG A 150 4.45 17.94 5.92
N LYS A 151 5.09 17.78 4.76
CA LYS A 151 4.36 17.78 3.49
C LYS A 151 3.52 16.54 3.32
N VAL A 152 2.36 16.71 2.71
CA VAL A 152 1.44 15.64 2.31
C VAL A 152 1.25 15.74 0.80
N PHE A 153 1.59 14.67 0.11
CA PHE A 153 1.42 14.52 -1.32
C PHE A 153 0.26 13.57 -1.61
N ILE A 154 -0.37 13.76 -2.77
CA ILE A 154 -1.39 12.86 -3.28
C ILE A 154 -0.94 12.40 -4.66
N GLY A 155 -1.00 11.10 -4.91
CA GLY A 155 -0.63 10.57 -6.21
C GLY A 155 -0.54 9.06 -6.25
N THR A 156 0.25 8.55 -7.18
CA THR A 156 0.38 7.11 -7.42
C THR A 156 1.43 6.49 -6.50
N LEU A 157 1.07 5.40 -5.82
CA LEU A 157 2.01 4.50 -5.17
C LEU A 157 2.52 3.50 -6.21
N GLY A 158 3.83 3.33 -6.32
CA GLY A 158 4.43 2.20 -7.02
C GLY A 158 4.52 1.01 -6.05
N SER A 159 4.12 -0.18 -6.48
CA SER A 159 4.18 -1.34 -5.60
C SER A 159 4.65 -2.58 -6.34
N GLY A 160 5.58 -3.32 -5.74
CA GLY A 160 6.14 -4.55 -6.31
C GLY A 160 7.21 -5.16 -5.42
N ASP A 161 7.54 -6.44 -5.63
CA ASP A 161 8.43 -7.22 -4.77
C ASP A 161 9.93 -7.00 -5.05
N VAL A 162 10.31 -5.75 -5.36
CA VAL A 162 11.71 -5.33 -5.54
C VAL A 162 11.95 -4.08 -4.73
N PHE A 163 13.02 -4.06 -3.96
CA PHE A 163 13.51 -2.86 -3.29
C PHE A 163 14.53 -2.15 -4.20
N ASN A 164 14.06 -1.15 -4.94
CA ASN A 164 14.91 -0.42 -5.90
C ASN A 164 15.83 0.57 -5.16
N ARG A 165 17.13 0.50 -5.45
CA ARG A 165 18.17 1.35 -4.84
C ARG A 165 19.04 2.07 -5.86
N GLU A 166 18.91 1.73 -7.13
CA GLU A 166 19.64 2.35 -8.23
C GLU A 166 18.89 3.58 -8.73
N ILE A 167 19.53 4.73 -8.74
CA ILE A 167 18.91 6.01 -9.09
C ILE A 167 18.34 5.99 -10.52
N ASP A 168 19.07 5.42 -11.47
CA ASP A 168 18.60 5.33 -12.85
C ASP A 168 17.35 4.46 -12.96
N ARG A 169 17.30 3.36 -12.20
CA ARG A 169 16.12 2.50 -12.13
C ARG A 169 14.93 3.21 -11.50
N ILE A 170 15.14 3.90 -10.39
CA ILE A 170 14.11 4.70 -9.70
C ILE A 170 13.55 5.78 -10.64
N ASN A 171 14.42 6.51 -11.34
CA ASN A 171 14.02 7.51 -12.32
C ASN A 171 13.22 6.90 -13.49
N TRP A 172 13.67 5.74 -13.99
CA TRP A 172 12.96 5.04 -15.05
C TRP A 172 11.56 4.58 -14.60
N ILE A 173 11.43 4.02 -13.40
CA ILE A 173 10.14 3.61 -12.82
C ILE A 173 9.23 4.82 -12.67
N ASN A 174 9.72 5.91 -12.07
CA ASN A 174 8.94 7.14 -11.91
C ASN A 174 8.47 7.72 -13.27
N ASN A 175 9.35 7.78 -14.26
CA ASN A 175 9.01 8.25 -15.59
C ASN A 175 8.00 7.35 -16.32
N THR A 176 8.06 6.03 -16.04
CA THR A 176 7.19 5.04 -16.69
C THR A 176 5.81 4.96 -16.07
N PHE A 177 5.73 5.03 -14.73
CA PHE A 177 4.50 4.80 -13.98
C PHE A 177 3.94 6.05 -13.30
N GLY A 178 4.72 7.14 -13.21
CA GLY A 178 4.31 8.38 -12.54
C GLY A 178 4.16 8.26 -11.02
N ASN A 179 4.74 7.22 -10.41
CA ASN A 179 4.63 6.97 -8.98
C ASN A 179 5.49 7.94 -8.15
N LEU A 180 5.00 8.33 -6.99
CA LEU A 180 5.68 9.25 -6.07
C LEU A 180 6.65 8.55 -5.12
N CYS A 181 6.32 7.32 -4.75
CA CYS A 181 7.12 6.46 -3.87
C CYS A 181 6.89 5.00 -4.24
N GLU A 182 7.65 4.10 -3.62
CA GLU A 182 7.46 2.66 -3.79
C GLU A 182 7.34 1.92 -2.47
N ASP A 183 6.54 0.86 -2.48
CA ASP A 183 6.38 -0.13 -1.43
C ASP A 183 6.27 -1.55 -2.01
N MET A 184 6.06 -2.53 -1.14
CA MET A 184 5.96 -3.94 -1.54
C MET A 184 4.58 -4.57 -1.29
N GLU A 185 3.56 -3.83 -0.84
CA GLU A 185 2.28 -4.37 -0.38
C GLU A 185 1.06 -3.77 -1.06
N SER A 186 1.09 -2.47 -1.36
CA SER A 186 -0.09 -1.71 -1.78
C SER A 186 -0.82 -2.33 -2.94
N ILE A 187 -0.13 -2.82 -3.96
CA ILE A 187 -0.82 -3.38 -5.14
C ILE A 187 -1.62 -4.64 -4.79
N GLY A 188 -1.12 -5.46 -3.88
CA GLY A 188 -1.82 -6.64 -3.36
C GLY A 188 -3.10 -6.24 -2.63
N VAL A 189 -3.01 -5.27 -1.73
CA VAL A 189 -4.16 -4.74 -0.97
C VAL A 189 -5.19 -4.10 -1.88
N TYR A 190 -4.78 -3.14 -2.73
CA TYR A 190 -5.70 -2.43 -3.63
C TYR A 190 -6.40 -3.37 -4.62
N THR A 191 -5.66 -4.33 -5.19
CA THR A 191 -6.23 -5.31 -6.10
C THR A 191 -7.28 -6.17 -5.41
N THR A 192 -6.98 -6.63 -4.19
CA THR A 192 -7.91 -7.44 -3.40
C THR A 192 -9.16 -6.64 -3.04
N CYS A 193 -9.00 -5.44 -2.48
CA CYS A 193 -10.10 -4.58 -2.11
C CYS A 193 -11.04 -4.27 -3.29
N ASN A 194 -10.47 -3.91 -4.45
CA ASN A 194 -11.24 -3.63 -5.65
C ASN A 194 -12.03 -4.85 -6.17
N LYS A 195 -11.45 -6.06 -6.07
CA LYS A 195 -12.16 -7.31 -6.43
C LYS A 195 -13.30 -7.62 -5.48
N TYR A 196 -13.11 -7.38 -4.19
CA TYR A 196 -14.15 -7.57 -3.17
C TYR A 196 -15.11 -6.38 -3.04
N LYS A 197 -14.87 -5.27 -3.78
CA LYS A 197 -15.66 -4.03 -3.73
C LYS A 197 -15.69 -3.40 -2.34
N ILE A 198 -14.58 -3.45 -1.63
CA ILE A 198 -14.40 -2.83 -0.32
C ILE A 198 -13.59 -1.54 -0.49
N PRO A 199 -14.06 -0.41 0.03
CA PRO A 199 -13.32 0.85 0.02
C PRO A 199 -11.92 0.69 0.63
N CYS A 200 -10.88 1.18 -0.04
CA CYS A 200 -9.53 1.15 0.50
C CYS A 200 -8.72 2.40 0.14
N ILE A 201 -7.70 2.65 0.95
CA ILE A 201 -6.71 3.70 0.72
C ILE A 201 -5.34 3.28 1.26
N GLY A 202 -4.28 3.66 0.56
CA GLY A 202 -2.90 3.52 1.00
C GLY A 202 -2.35 4.84 1.51
N ILE A 203 -1.61 4.79 2.62
CA ILE A 203 -0.91 5.94 3.21
C ILE A 203 0.52 5.51 3.47
N ARG A 204 1.49 6.26 2.95
CA ARG A 204 2.92 5.94 3.13
C ARG A 204 3.66 7.11 3.76
N ILE A 205 4.49 6.79 4.77
CA ILE A 205 5.47 7.71 5.33
C ILE A 205 6.80 7.42 4.67
N ILE A 206 7.43 8.44 4.14
CA ILE A 206 8.72 8.28 3.47
C ILE A 206 9.82 7.98 4.49
N SER A 207 10.56 6.90 4.26
CA SER A 207 11.66 6.42 5.12
C SER A 207 13.05 6.56 4.49
N ASN A 208 13.13 6.71 3.17
CA ASN A 208 14.40 6.84 2.43
C ASN A 208 14.20 7.48 1.06
#